data_90bdf3d7346453975b58b610274ec95b
#
_entry.id   90bdf3d7346453975b58b610274ec95b
#
_cell.length_a   1.000
_cell.length_b   1.000
_cell.length_c   1.000
_cell.angle_alpha   90.00
_cell.angle_beta   90.00
_cell.angle_gamma   90.00
#
_symmetry.space_group_name_H-M   'P 1'
#
loop_
_entity.id
_entity.type
_entity.pdbx_description
1 polymer ?
#
loop_
_entity_poly.entity_id
_entity_poly.type
_entity_poly.pdbx_seq_one_letter_code
_entity_poly.pdbx_strand_id
1 'polypeptide(L)'
;MSRTEQYGDSAVIARRADQLREHAVDLQSLADRMVARIEALGWAGRAAEAMRERVAERAAHLRSVSSRHESAADALDAHGRAVTATKEEIKRIEVRAHRMIADARTRVAAAAAAGADGVPVTPDPDDERLAAVTTPPRGHRDWLDVELPGL
;
A
#
# COMPACT_ATOMS: atom_id res chain seq x y z
N MET A 1 -2.13 16.58 -12.76
CA MET A 1 -2.43 15.33 -12.04
C MET A 1 -1.12 14.63 -11.77
N SER A 2 -0.72 14.55 -10.51
CA SER A 2 0.58 14.01 -10.12
C SER A 2 0.61 12.49 -10.30
N ARG A 3 1.60 11.99 -11.03
CA ARG A 3 1.84 10.55 -11.32
C ARG A 3 2.12 9.67 -10.09
N THR A 4 2.02 10.21 -8.90
CA THR A 4 2.15 9.47 -7.62
C THR A 4 0.92 8.61 -7.31
N GLU A 5 -0.16 8.75 -8.11
CA GLU A 5 -1.44 8.05 -7.90
C GLU A 5 -1.47 6.60 -8.43
N GLN A 6 -0.42 6.15 -9.10
CA GLN A 6 -0.40 4.85 -9.79
C GLN A 6 -0.39 3.63 -8.83
N TYR A 7 -0.08 3.83 -7.55
CA TYR A 7 0.00 2.78 -6.51
C TYR A 7 -1.07 2.86 -5.43
N GLY A 8 -2.12 3.66 -5.63
CA GLY A 8 -3.10 3.94 -4.59
C GLY A 8 -2.57 4.92 -3.54
N ASP A 9 -3.47 5.62 -2.91
CA ASP A 9 -3.17 6.49 -1.78
C ASP A 9 -3.31 5.69 -0.48
N SER A 10 -2.20 5.43 0.22
CA SER A 10 -2.20 4.69 1.48
C SER A 10 -3.06 5.37 2.55
N ALA A 11 -3.21 6.70 2.50
CA ALA A 11 -4.11 7.42 3.40
C ALA A 11 -5.59 7.17 3.08
N VAL A 12 -5.95 6.98 1.80
CA VAL A 12 -7.30 6.57 1.41
C VAL A 12 -7.59 5.15 1.88
N ILE A 13 -6.62 4.25 1.72
CA ILE A 13 -6.74 2.86 2.17
C ILE A 13 -6.95 2.81 3.69
N ALA A 14 -6.15 3.55 4.46
CA ALA A 14 -6.26 3.62 5.92
C ALA A 14 -7.63 4.16 6.36
N ARG A 15 -8.09 5.28 5.80
CA ARG A 15 -9.42 5.81 6.08
C ARG A 15 -10.53 4.80 5.79
N ARG A 16 -10.38 3.99 4.75
CA ARG A 16 -11.37 2.96 4.40
C ARG A 16 -11.37 1.81 5.42
N ALA A 17 -10.20 1.43 5.91
CA ALA A 17 -10.07 0.45 6.99
C ALA A 17 -10.75 0.96 8.27
N ASP A 18 -10.53 2.22 8.65
CA ASP A 18 -11.18 2.83 9.81
C ASP A 18 -12.71 2.87 9.69
N GLN A 19 -13.25 3.24 8.52
CA GLN A 19 -14.68 3.20 8.26
C GLN A 19 -15.28 1.81 8.42
N LEU A 20 -14.57 0.76 7.98
CA LEU A 20 -15.03 -0.61 8.16
C LEU A 20 -15.07 -1.01 9.64
N ARG A 21 -14.11 -0.56 10.46
CA ARG A 21 -14.12 -0.78 11.91
C ARG A 21 -15.28 -0.06 12.59
N GLU A 22 -15.54 1.19 12.21
CA GLU A 22 -16.71 1.93 12.70
C GLU A 22 -18.02 1.19 12.39
N HIS A 23 -18.19 0.71 11.14
CA HIS A 23 -19.36 -0.08 10.77
C HIS A 23 -19.44 -1.40 11.55
N ALA A 24 -18.30 -2.04 11.84
CA ALA A 24 -18.28 -3.27 12.64
C ALA A 24 -18.80 -3.02 14.06
N VAL A 25 -18.36 -1.93 14.70
CA VAL A 25 -18.83 -1.51 16.02
C VAL A 25 -20.33 -1.18 16.01
N ASP A 26 -20.80 -0.48 14.98
CA ASP A 26 -22.22 -0.13 14.85
C ASP A 26 -23.10 -1.39 14.69
N LEU A 27 -22.66 -2.36 13.89
CA LEU A 27 -23.36 -3.63 13.69
C LEU A 27 -23.42 -4.45 14.99
N GLN A 28 -22.32 -4.52 15.72
CA GLN A 28 -22.24 -5.18 17.02
C GLN A 28 -23.20 -4.53 18.01
N SER A 29 -23.16 -3.21 18.12
CA SER A 29 -24.04 -2.43 18.99
C SER A 29 -25.51 -2.58 18.61
N LEU A 30 -25.83 -2.66 17.32
CA LEU A 30 -27.20 -2.91 16.86
C LEU A 30 -27.67 -4.30 17.27
N ALA A 31 -26.83 -5.33 17.10
CA ALA A 31 -27.15 -6.69 17.52
C ALA A 31 -27.47 -6.77 19.01
N ASP A 32 -26.65 -6.13 19.84
CA ASP A 32 -26.81 -6.13 21.28
C ASP A 32 -28.10 -5.38 21.71
N ARG A 33 -28.38 -4.23 21.09
CA ARG A 33 -29.64 -3.49 21.33
C ARG A 33 -30.86 -4.29 20.92
N MET A 34 -30.81 -5.05 19.81
CA MET A 34 -31.94 -5.89 19.38
C MET A 34 -32.27 -6.95 20.42
N VAL A 35 -31.25 -7.63 20.94
CA VAL A 35 -31.43 -8.67 21.97
C VAL A 35 -31.97 -8.04 23.26
N ALA A 36 -31.33 -6.99 23.76
CA ALA A 36 -31.75 -6.32 24.99
C ALA A 36 -33.20 -5.79 24.91
N ARG A 37 -33.62 -5.30 23.73
CA ARG A 37 -34.96 -4.77 23.55
C ARG A 37 -36.04 -5.85 23.60
N ILE A 38 -35.79 -7.04 23.02
CA ILE A 38 -36.74 -8.13 23.05
C ILE A 38 -36.83 -8.75 24.46
N GLU A 39 -35.75 -8.79 25.20
CA GLU A 39 -35.72 -9.26 26.57
C GLU A 39 -36.51 -8.31 27.51
N ALA A 40 -36.37 -7.00 27.30
CA ALA A 40 -37.04 -5.98 28.10
C ALA A 40 -38.59 -5.96 27.92
N LEU A 41 -39.15 -6.57 26.86
CA LEU A 41 -40.59 -6.60 26.65
C LEU A 41 -41.34 -7.49 27.63
N GLY A 42 -40.69 -8.42 28.30
CA GLY A 42 -41.28 -9.28 29.32
C GLY A 42 -42.42 -10.22 28.79
N TRP A 43 -42.50 -10.40 27.48
CA TRP A 43 -43.50 -11.27 26.86
C TRP A 43 -43.27 -12.75 27.21
N ALA A 44 -44.39 -13.49 27.40
CA ALA A 44 -44.34 -14.91 27.67
C ALA A 44 -45.21 -15.69 26.66
N GLY A 45 -44.91 -16.98 26.56
CA GLY A 45 -45.64 -17.90 25.71
C GLY A 45 -44.94 -18.15 24.36
N ARG A 46 -45.51 -19.06 23.59
CA ARG A 46 -44.94 -19.63 22.38
C ARG A 46 -44.56 -18.59 21.32
N ALA A 47 -45.37 -17.55 21.13
CA ALA A 47 -45.12 -16.48 20.19
C ALA A 47 -43.89 -15.62 20.61
N ALA A 48 -43.75 -15.38 21.91
CA ALA A 48 -42.61 -14.65 22.46
C ALA A 48 -41.29 -15.43 22.30
N GLU A 49 -41.32 -16.76 22.49
CA GLU A 49 -40.16 -17.62 22.27
C GLU A 49 -39.71 -17.63 20.81
N ALA A 50 -40.67 -17.80 19.87
CA ALA A 50 -40.37 -17.73 18.44
C ALA A 50 -39.82 -16.38 18.01
N MET A 51 -40.26 -15.27 18.63
CA MET A 51 -39.70 -13.95 18.38
C MET A 51 -38.29 -13.79 18.91
N ARG A 52 -38.00 -14.29 20.14
CA ARG A 52 -36.64 -14.29 20.70
C ARG A 52 -35.65 -15.06 19.82
N GLU A 53 -36.06 -16.26 19.35
CA GLU A 53 -35.26 -17.05 18.42
C GLU A 53 -34.90 -16.26 17.15
N ARG A 54 -35.87 -15.65 16.50
CA ARG A 54 -35.66 -14.85 15.29
C ARG A 54 -34.73 -13.66 15.55
N VAL A 55 -34.87 -12.97 16.69
CA VAL A 55 -34.01 -11.85 17.05
C VAL A 55 -32.61 -12.34 17.32
N ALA A 56 -32.45 -13.46 18.02
CA ALA A 56 -31.15 -14.07 18.28
C ALA A 56 -30.42 -14.45 16.97
N GLU A 57 -31.13 -15.07 16.03
CA GLU A 57 -30.59 -15.38 14.70
C GLU A 57 -30.15 -14.12 13.93
N ARG A 58 -30.97 -13.06 13.96
CA ARG A 58 -30.64 -11.78 13.31
C ARG A 58 -29.43 -11.12 13.97
N ALA A 59 -29.37 -11.12 15.30
CA ALA A 59 -28.25 -10.59 16.04
C ALA A 59 -26.94 -11.37 15.76
N ALA A 60 -27.04 -12.71 15.68
CA ALA A 60 -25.90 -13.55 15.28
C ALA A 60 -25.41 -13.23 13.86
N HIS A 61 -26.34 -13.01 12.94
CA HIS A 61 -26.01 -12.60 11.57
C HIS A 61 -25.30 -11.24 11.55
N LEU A 62 -25.80 -10.23 12.29
CA LEU A 62 -25.16 -8.92 12.38
C LEU A 62 -23.74 -9.02 12.96
N ARG A 63 -23.54 -9.83 13.99
CA ARG A 63 -22.20 -10.08 14.55
C ARG A 63 -21.26 -10.76 13.56
N SER A 64 -21.77 -11.69 12.76
CA SER A 64 -21.00 -12.31 11.68
C SER A 64 -20.58 -11.29 10.61
N VAL A 65 -21.47 -10.37 10.23
CA VAL A 65 -21.17 -9.29 9.29
C VAL A 65 -20.15 -8.31 9.92
N SER A 66 -20.29 -7.97 11.20
CA SER A 66 -19.31 -7.17 11.95
C SER A 66 -17.90 -7.77 11.85
N SER A 67 -17.75 -9.06 12.16
CA SER A 67 -16.45 -9.75 12.05
C SER A 67 -15.87 -9.73 10.63
N ARG A 68 -16.73 -9.78 9.61
CA ARG A 68 -16.26 -9.66 8.22
C ARG A 68 -15.75 -8.24 7.90
N HIS A 69 -16.37 -7.21 8.45
CA HIS A 69 -15.90 -5.83 8.33
C HIS A 69 -14.53 -5.65 9.01
N GLU A 70 -14.34 -6.21 10.20
CA GLU A 70 -13.04 -6.20 10.89
C GLU A 70 -11.95 -6.90 10.05
N SER A 71 -12.25 -8.10 9.55
CA SER A 71 -11.31 -8.84 8.69
C SER A 71 -10.96 -8.08 7.41
N ALA A 72 -11.94 -7.40 6.80
CA ALA A 72 -11.71 -6.57 5.62
C ALA A 72 -10.87 -5.33 5.95
N ALA A 73 -11.06 -4.72 7.11
CA ALA A 73 -10.23 -3.60 7.59
C ALA A 73 -8.78 -4.03 7.79
N ASP A 74 -8.55 -5.19 8.40
CA ASP A 74 -7.21 -5.73 8.61
C ASP A 74 -6.50 -6.06 7.28
N ALA A 75 -7.24 -6.58 6.31
CA ALA A 75 -6.74 -6.84 4.96
C ALA A 75 -6.35 -5.53 4.24
N LEU A 76 -7.16 -4.46 4.40
CA LEU A 76 -6.82 -3.14 3.86
C LEU A 76 -5.58 -2.55 4.51
N ASP A 77 -5.41 -2.69 5.82
CA ASP A 77 -4.20 -2.23 6.51
C ASP A 77 -2.96 -2.99 6.04
N ALA A 78 -3.05 -4.30 5.88
CA ALA A 78 -1.97 -5.10 5.33
C ALA A 78 -1.60 -4.65 3.90
N HIS A 79 -2.61 -4.41 3.05
CA HIS A 79 -2.42 -3.87 1.71
C HIS A 79 -1.79 -2.48 1.73
N GLY A 80 -2.25 -1.58 2.60
CA GLY A 80 -1.69 -0.24 2.77
C GLY A 80 -0.21 -0.26 3.15
N ARG A 81 0.19 -1.16 4.07
CA ARG A 81 1.59 -1.37 4.42
C ARG A 81 2.42 -1.88 3.24
N ALA A 82 1.91 -2.84 2.46
CA ALA A 82 2.58 -3.35 1.28
C ALA A 82 2.78 -2.26 0.21
N VAL A 83 1.76 -1.44 -0.04
CA VAL A 83 1.85 -0.29 -0.96
C VAL A 83 2.92 0.69 -0.49
N THR A 84 2.97 1.02 0.78
CA THR A 84 3.99 1.94 1.34
C THR A 84 5.39 1.35 1.19
N ALA A 85 5.59 0.09 1.54
CA ALA A 85 6.88 -0.60 1.39
C ALA A 85 7.37 -0.61 -0.07
N THR A 86 6.47 -0.89 -1.01
CA THR A 86 6.80 -0.85 -2.45
C THR A 86 7.23 0.54 -2.91
N LYS A 87 6.53 1.59 -2.47
CA LYS A 87 6.89 2.99 -2.79
C LYS A 87 8.26 3.38 -2.24
N GLU A 88 8.57 2.95 -1.03
CA GLU A 88 9.88 3.18 -0.41
C GLU A 88 10.99 2.42 -1.13
N GLU A 89 10.74 1.20 -1.56
CA GLU A 89 11.67 0.42 -2.37
C GLU A 89 11.99 1.10 -3.69
N ILE A 90 10.96 1.48 -4.44
CA ILE A 90 11.09 2.24 -5.70
C ILE A 90 11.94 3.49 -5.47
N LYS A 91 11.66 4.25 -4.42
CA LYS A 91 12.41 5.47 -4.10
C LYS A 91 13.89 5.18 -3.79
N ARG A 92 14.18 4.09 -3.07
CA ARG A 92 15.56 3.69 -2.77
C ARG A 92 16.35 3.34 -4.03
N ILE A 93 15.74 2.53 -4.91
CA ILE A 93 16.33 2.13 -6.19
C ILE A 93 16.55 3.37 -7.07
N GLU A 94 15.56 4.23 -7.23
CA GLU A 94 15.62 5.46 -8.01
C GLU A 94 16.76 6.36 -7.55
N VAL A 95 16.86 6.64 -6.25
CA VAL A 95 17.92 7.50 -5.69
C VAL A 95 19.31 6.89 -5.92
N ARG A 96 19.46 5.59 -5.70
CA ARG A 96 20.73 4.89 -5.89
C ARG A 96 21.15 4.88 -7.35
N ALA A 97 20.24 4.53 -8.27
CA ALA A 97 20.49 4.50 -9.69
C ALA A 97 20.87 5.89 -10.23
N HIS A 98 20.14 6.94 -9.86
CA HIS A 98 20.46 8.31 -10.27
C HIS A 98 21.84 8.75 -9.79
N ARG A 99 22.25 8.38 -8.56
CA ARG A 99 23.60 8.66 -8.06
C ARG A 99 24.66 7.95 -8.91
N MET A 100 24.49 6.65 -9.15
CA MET A 100 25.41 5.86 -9.94
C MET A 100 25.57 6.41 -11.36
N ILE A 101 24.47 6.78 -12.00
CA ILE A 101 24.47 7.37 -13.35
C ILE A 101 25.17 8.75 -13.34
N ALA A 102 24.92 9.59 -12.33
CA ALA A 102 25.57 10.89 -12.20
C ALA A 102 27.09 10.75 -11.99
N ASP A 103 27.51 9.81 -11.15
CA ASP A 103 28.92 9.53 -10.90
C ASP A 103 29.61 8.99 -12.17
N ALA A 104 28.96 8.08 -12.92
CA ALA A 104 29.48 7.59 -14.18
C ALA A 104 29.61 8.71 -15.23
N ARG A 105 28.63 9.58 -15.36
CA ARG A 105 28.71 10.76 -16.25
C ARG A 105 29.86 11.67 -15.89
N THR A 106 30.11 11.88 -14.59
CA THR A 106 31.23 12.70 -14.11
C THR A 106 32.55 12.05 -14.48
N ARG A 107 32.72 10.71 -14.31
CA ARG A 107 33.97 10.02 -14.69
C ARG A 107 34.19 10.03 -16.20
N VAL A 108 33.16 9.81 -17.02
CA VAL A 108 33.24 9.90 -18.49
C VAL A 108 33.64 11.32 -18.91
N ALA A 109 33.04 12.35 -18.34
CA ALA A 109 33.43 13.74 -18.64
C ALA A 109 34.84 14.07 -18.21
N ALA A 110 35.31 13.57 -17.06
CA ALA A 110 36.69 13.77 -16.60
C ALA A 110 37.70 13.05 -17.52
N ALA A 111 37.43 11.85 -18.00
CA ALA A 111 38.25 11.15 -18.97
C ALA A 111 38.36 11.93 -20.30
N ALA A 112 37.24 12.45 -20.78
CA ALA A 112 37.24 13.29 -22.00
C ALA A 112 38.06 14.58 -21.84
N ALA A 113 37.95 15.24 -20.68
CA ALA A 113 38.74 16.45 -20.39
C ALA A 113 40.23 16.16 -20.29
N ALA A 114 40.63 15.06 -19.64
CA ALA A 114 42.04 14.66 -19.55
C ALA A 114 42.63 14.31 -20.92
N GLY A 115 41.85 13.74 -21.84
CA GLY A 115 42.27 13.47 -23.22
C GLY A 115 42.51 14.71 -24.07
N ALA A 116 41.98 15.87 -23.70
CA ALA A 116 42.20 17.14 -24.40
C ALA A 116 43.65 17.69 -24.23
N ASP A 117 44.34 17.26 -23.19
CA ASP A 117 45.74 17.66 -22.90
C ASP A 117 46.81 16.80 -23.64
N GLY A 118 46.40 16.00 -24.63
CA GLY A 118 47.32 15.32 -25.56
C GLY A 118 47.59 13.83 -25.28
N VAL A 119 47.09 13.25 -24.21
CA VAL A 119 47.10 11.79 -23.97
C VAL A 119 45.66 11.29 -23.95
N PRO A 120 45.25 10.45 -24.94
CA PRO A 120 43.91 9.93 -24.96
C PRO A 120 43.63 9.07 -23.70
N VAL A 121 42.69 9.48 -22.88
CA VAL A 121 42.19 8.70 -21.75
C VAL A 121 40.85 8.09 -22.19
N THR A 122 40.85 6.76 -22.37
CA THR A 122 39.62 6.05 -22.73
C THR A 122 38.76 5.87 -21.47
N PRO A 123 37.48 6.33 -21.45
CA PRO A 123 36.59 6.06 -20.34
C PRO A 123 36.39 4.55 -20.13
N ASP A 124 36.05 4.18 -18.90
CA ASP A 124 35.67 2.80 -18.61
C ASP A 124 34.37 2.46 -19.41
N PRO A 125 34.34 1.35 -20.17
CA PRO A 125 33.15 0.95 -20.93
C PRO A 125 31.90 0.75 -20.06
N ASP A 126 32.04 0.38 -18.81
CA ASP A 126 30.93 0.24 -17.88
C ASP A 126 30.38 1.61 -17.45
N ASP A 127 31.25 2.61 -17.29
CA ASP A 127 30.83 3.99 -17.05
C ASP A 127 30.11 4.60 -18.26
N GLU A 128 30.57 4.31 -19.47
CA GLU A 128 29.89 4.77 -20.70
C GLU A 128 28.50 4.16 -20.82
N ARG A 129 28.37 2.85 -20.56
CA ARG A 129 27.05 2.18 -20.57
C ARG A 129 26.12 2.76 -19.52
N LEU A 130 26.62 2.95 -18.29
CA LEU A 130 25.84 3.47 -17.19
C LEU A 130 25.42 4.94 -17.43
N ALA A 131 26.32 5.76 -17.99
CA ALA A 131 26.02 7.15 -18.34
C ALA A 131 24.92 7.29 -19.43
N ALA A 132 24.80 6.29 -20.30
CA ALA A 132 23.84 6.24 -21.41
C ALA A 132 22.49 5.63 -21.03
N VAL A 133 22.33 5.13 -19.80
CA VAL A 133 21.09 4.47 -19.36
C VAL A 133 19.91 5.45 -19.38
N THR A 134 18.81 5.03 -19.99
CA THR A 134 17.52 5.71 -19.93
C THR A 134 16.76 5.19 -18.71
N THR A 135 16.44 6.10 -17.78
CA THR A 135 15.74 5.77 -16.55
C THR A 135 14.24 5.80 -16.71
N PRO A 136 13.49 4.95 -15.96
CA PRO A 136 12.05 5.04 -15.86
C PRO A 136 11.60 6.41 -15.33
N PRO A 137 10.34 6.82 -15.55
CA PRO A 137 9.79 8.00 -14.93
C PRO A 137 9.84 7.91 -13.40
N ARG A 138 9.98 9.06 -12.75
CA ARG A 138 10.06 9.16 -11.29
C ARG A 138 8.90 8.44 -10.61
N GLY A 139 9.22 7.56 -9.66
CA GLY A 139 8.24 6.82 -8.89
C GLY A 139 7.49 5.74 -9.69
N HIS A 140 7.93 5.41 -10.90
CA HIS A 140 7.28 4.37 -11.71
C HIS A 140 7.67 2.96 -11.24
N ARG A 141 6.76 1.98 -11.40
CA ARG A 141 7.01 0.58 -11.02
C ARG A 141 8.21 -0.04 -11.73
N ASP A 142 8.49 0.37 -12.94
CA ASP A 142 9.57 -0.14 -13.75
C ASP A 142 10.95 0.04 -13.07
N TRP A 143 11.04 0.87 -12.03
CA TRP A 143 12.22 0.95 -11.17
C TRP A 143 12.53 -0.35 -10.44
N LEU A 144 11.52 -1.19 -10.17
CA LEU A 144 11.72 -2.50 -9.54
C LEU A 144 12.40 -3.51 -10.48
N ASP A 145 12.31 -3.27 -11.79
CA ASP A 145 12.86 -4.13 -12.84
C ASP A 145 14.17 -3.56 -13.43
N VAL A 146 14.70 -2.47 -12.85
CA VAL A 146 15.95 -1.86 -13.31
C VAL A 146 17.15 -2.70 -12.88
N GLU A 147 17.88 -3.19 -13.84
CA GLU A 147 19.14 -3.91 -13.66
C GLU A 147 20.33 -2.98 -14.02
N LEU A 148 21.10 -2.58 -13.01
CA LEU A 148 22.34 -1.84 -13.21
C LEU A 148 23.49 -2.56 -12.49
N PRO A 149 24.71 -2.55 -13.05
CA PRO A 149 25.88 -3.11 -12.39
C PRO A 149 26.10 -2.46 -11.02
N GLY A 150 25.95 -3.23 -9.94
CA GLY A 150 26.16 -2.74 -8.58
C GLY A 150 24.94 -2.07 -7.90
N LEU A 151 23.75 -2.17 -8.49
CA LEU A 151 22.50 -1.67 -7.89
C LEU A 151 22.01 -2.59 -6.75
#